data_fb0f00384c911911bd063aa46649e139
#
_entry.id   fb0f00384c911911bd063aa46649e139
#
_cell.length_a   1.000
_cell.length_b   1.000
_cell.length_c   1.000
_cell.angle_alpha   90.00
_cell.angle_beta   90.00
_cell.angle_gamma   90.00
#
_symmetry.space_group_name_H-M   'P 1'
#
loop_
_entity.id
_entity.type
_entity.pdbx_description
1 polymer ?
#
loop_
_entity_poly.entity_id
_entity_poly.type
_entity_poly.pdbx_seq_one_letter_code
_entity_poly.pdbx_strand_id
1 'polypeptide(L)'
;MALLISVSEFWEDEKIWRQWVQAELPEMDVRVHPDDGDVNEIKYVATWKHPHGILKKYPNLKAILSLGAGVDHILSDPDLPEDLPIVRLVDPKLTHEMCFHALHWVLHFHSDHFLYMKQQMDKKWQQQGSIQPEDRTVGIMGLGNIGKGIGDSLINQGFKVLGWGANEKSSLGDIKYFFGDEQLGDFLVKTNILINVLPLTEGTTNI
;
A
#
# COMPACT_ATOMS: atom_id res chain seq x y z
N MET A 1 -24.63 6.45 -18.99
CA MET A 1 -23.70 5.65 -18.16
C MET A 1 -22.73 6.61 -17.50
N ALA A 2 -22.67 6.63 -16.19
CA ALA A 2 -21.85 7.58 -15.45
C ALA A 2 -20.81 6.88 -14.56
N LEU A 3 -19.68 7.56 -14.36
CA LEU A 3 -18.68 7.33 -13.34
C LEU A 3 -18.83 8.41 -12.27
N LEU A 4 -19.00 8.01 -11.02
CA LEU A 4 -19.02 8.92 -9.89
C LEU A 4 -17.67 8.94 -9.18
N ILE A 5 -17.15 10.11 -8.89
CA ILE A 5 -15.99 10.32 -8.03
C ILE A 5 -16.49 10.67 -6.63
N SER A 6 -16.06 9.91 -5.62
CA SER A 6 -16.37 10.16 -4.21
C SER A 6 -15.11 10.07 -3.38
N VAL A 7 -14.58 11.22 -2.97
CA VAL A 7 -13.35 11.35 -2.18
C VAL A 7 -13.62 12.05 -0.86
N SER A 8 -12.78 11.80 0.14
CA SER A 8 -12.93 12.48 1.44
C SER A 8 -12.45 13.92 1.36
N GLU A 9 -12.87 14.74 2.33
CA GLU A 9 -12.52 16.17 2.47
C GLU A 9 -11.00 16.43 2.58
N PHE A 10 -10.20 15.40 2.82
CA PHE A 10 -8.73 15.51 2.97
C PHE A 10 -7.95 15.44 1.66
N TRP A 11 -8.62 15.19 0.54
CA TRP A 11 -7.99 15.19 -0.78
C TRP A 11 -8.26 16.51 -1.49
N GLU A 12 -7.27 16.93 -2.30
CA GLU A 12 -7.36 18.13 -3.10
C GLU A 12 -8.64 18.16 -3.93
N ASP A 13 -9.07 19.38 -4.30
CA ASP A 13 -10.29 19.72 -4.99
C ASP A 13 -10.82 18.62 -5.92
N GLU A 14 -11.94 18.03 -5.56
CA GLU A 14 -12.65 16.98 -6.30
C GLU A 14 -12.89 17.34 -7.78
N LYS A 15 -12.97 18.64 -8.09
CA LYS A 15 -13.12 19.15 -9.44
C LYS A 15 -11.87 18.90 -10.30
N ILE A 16 -10.69 18.86 -9.69
CA ILE A 16 -9.44 18.52 -10.36
C ILE A 16 -9.47 17.06 -10.81
N TRP A 17 -9.91 16.15 -9.96
CA TRP A 17 -10.09 14.75 -10.29
C TRP A 17 -11.07 14.57 -11.44
N ARG A 18 -12.19 15.27 -11.42
CA ARG A 18 -13.15 15.25 -12.53
C ARG A 18 -12.51 15.69 -13.84
N GLN A 19 -11.73 16.78 -13.82
CA GLN A 19 -11.07 17.27 -15.04
C GLN A 19 -10.08 16.24 -15.61
N TRP A 20 -9.26 15.63 -14.77
CA TRP A 20 -8.31 14.60 -15.19
C TRP A 20 -8.99 13.37 -15.76
N VAL A 21 -9.98 12.85 -15.06
CA VAL A 21 -10.72 11.67 -15.53
C VAL A 21 -11.51 11.97 -16.81
N GLN A 22 -12.13 13.15 -16.91
CA GLN A 22 -12.87 13.56 -18.11
C GLN A 22 -11.95 13.75 -19.33
N ALA A 23 -10.70 14.20 -19.12
CA ALA A 23 -9.72 14.34 -20.19
C ALA A 23 -9.31 12.98 -20.78
N GLU A 24 -9.16 11.96 -19.93
CA GLU A 24 -8.80 10.60 -20.36
C GLU A 24 -10.00 9.78 -20.87
N LEU A 25 -11.21 10.12 -20.39
CA LEU A 25 -12.45 9.45 -20.75
C LEU A 25 -13.50 10.44 -21.28
N PRO A 26 -13.30 11.05 -22.44
CA PRO A 26 -14.14 12.14 -22.93
C PRO A 26 -15.59 11.75 -23.17
N GLU A 27 -15.86 10.46 -23.50
CA GLU A 27 -17.20 9.92 -23.73
C GLU A 27 -17.93 9.48 -22.44
N MET A 28 -17.23 9.49 -21.29
CA MET A 28 -17.81 9.11 -20.01
C MET A 28 -18.47 10.32 -19.33
N ASP A 29 -19.69 10.16 -18.84
CA ASP A 29 -20.29 11.14 -17.94
C ASP A 29 -19.63 11.02 -16.56
N VAL A 30 -18.76 11.96 -16.23
CA VAL A 30 -18.02 11.99 -14.96
C VAL A 30 -18.68 12.97 -14.00
N ARG A 31 -19.17 12.44 -12.90
CA ARG A 31 -19.84 13.18 -11.82
C ARG A 31 -19.00 13.18 -10.55
N VAL A 32 -19.29 14.12 -9.67
CA VAL A 32 -18.61 14.25 -8.36
C VAL A 32 -19.66 14.31 -7.27
N HIS A 33 -19.52 13.45 -6.27
CA HIS A 33 -20.39 13.49 -5.09
C HIS A 33 -20.25 14.85 -4.38
N PRO A 34 -21.36 15.52 -3.93
CA PRO A 34 -22.74 15.01 -3.84
C PRO A 34 -23.61 15.26 -5.08
N ASP A 35 -23.06 15.75 -6.18
CA ASP A 35 -23.83 16.03 -7.41
C ASP A 35 -23.97 14.74 -8.26
N ASP A 36 -24.62 13.73 -7.67
CA ASP A 36 -24.71 12.38 -8.24
C ASP A 36 -25.60 12.31 -9.51
N GLY A 37 -26.55 13.23 -9.67
CA GLY A 37 -27.54 13.20 -10.75
C GLY A 37 -28.48 12.00 -10.64
N ASP A 38 -28.88 11.39 -11.77
CA ASP A 38 -29.68 10.16 -11.76
C ASP A 38 -28.83 8.98 -11.30
N VAL A 39 -29.14 8.46 -10.11
CA VAL A 39 -28.43 7.34 -9.46
C VAL A 39 -28.49 6.04 -10.29
N ASN A 40 -29.49 5.88 -11.15
CA ASN A 40 -29.63 4.71 -12.02
C ASN A 40 -28.59 4.66 -13.16
N GLU A 41 -28.02 5.81 -13.49
CA GLU A 41 -27.00 5.92 -14.54
C GLU A 41 -25.58 5.59 -14.04
N ILE A 42 -25.35 5.63 -12.72
CA ILE A 42 -24.04 5.38 -12.12
C ILE A 42 -23.72 3.88 -12.23
N LYS A 43 -22.66 3.57 -12.95
CA LYS A 43 -22.15 2.20 -13.17
C LYS A 43 -20.83 1.95 -12.47
N TYR A 44 -20.07 3.01 -12.18
CA TYR A 44 -18.77 2.93 -11.56
C TYR A 44 -18.64 4.03 -10.49
N VAL A 45 -18.02 3.69 -9.38
CA VAL A 45 -17.63 4.67 -8.35
C VAL A 45 -16.13 4.60 -8.16
N ALA A 46 -15.43 5.71 -8.43
CA ALA A 46 -14.03 5.90 -8.10
C ALA A 46 -13.94 6.59 -6.74
N THR A 47 -13.28 5.97 -5.77
CA THR A 47 -13.37 6.43 -4.39
C THR A 47 -12.09 6.34 -3.60
N TRP A 48 -11.98 7.27 -2.63
CA TRP A 48 -11.08 7.20 -1.50
C TRP A 48 -11.82 7.65 -0.25
N LYS A 49 -12.04 6.72 0.70
CA LYS A 49 -12.77 6.98 1.96
C LYS A 49 -14.16 7.59 1.72
N HIS A 50 -14.97 6.99 0.86
CA HIS A 50 -16.35 7.41 0.66
C HIS A 50 -17.15 7.36 1.97
N PRO A 51 -18.23 8.16 2.10
CA PRO A 51 -19.15 8.02 3.21
C PRO A 51 -19.79 6.64 3.24
N HIS A 52 -19.77 5.96 4.38
CA HIS A 52 -20.35 4.62 4.52
C HIS A 52 -21.83 4.59 4.10
N GLY A 53 -22.24 3.52 3.46
CA GLY A 53 -23.60 3.28 2.98
C GLY A 53 -23.98 4.02 1.70
N ILE A 54 -23.13 4.92 1.17
CA ILE A 54 -23.43 5.65 -0.06
C ILE A 54 -23.56 4.72 -1.28
N LEU A 55 -22.75 3.67 -1.32
CA LEU A 55 -22.69 2.75 -2.48
C LEU A 55 -24.01 2.03 -2.71
N LYS A 56 -24.81 1.80 -1.67
CA LYS A 56 -26.16 1.21 -1.78
C LYS A 56 -27.15 2.07 -2.56
N LYS A 57 -26.88 3.38 -2.71
CA LYS A 57 -27.76 4.28 -3.47
C LYS A 57 -27.75 4.02 -4.97
N TYR A 58 -26.74 3.29 -5.48
CA TYR A 58 -26.50 3.10 -6.91
C TYR A 58 -26.90 1.67 -7.34
N PRO A 59 -28.15 1.44 -7.75
CA PRO A 59 -28.69 0.08 -7.96
C PRO A 59 -28.08 -0.63 -9.16
N ASN A 60 -27.41 0.11 -10.03
CA ASN A 60 -26.81 -0.43 -11.25
C ASN A 60 -25.28 -0.41 -11.22
N LEU A 61 -24.68 -0.30 -10.03
CA LEU A 61 -23.24 -0.29 -9.84
C LEU A 61 -22.62 -1.61 -10.33
N LYS A 62 -21.54 -1.52 -11.11
CA LYS A 62 -20.83 -2.66 -11.69
C LYS A 62 -19.47 -2.92 -11.08
N ALA A 63 -18.80 -1.87 -10.63
CA ALA A 63 -17.51 -1.97 -9.97
C ALA A 63 -17.21 -0.73 -9.13
N ILE A 64 -16.38 -0.94 -8.11
CA ILE A 64 -15.83 0.10 -7.24
C ILE A 64 -14.33 0.20 -7.56
N LEU A 65 -13.86 1.42 -7.82
CA LEU A 65 -12.48 1.71 -8.18
C LEU A 65 -11.80 2.42 -7.00
N SER A 66 -10.85 1.77 -6.36
CA SER A 66 -10.04 2.45 -5.34
C SER A 66 -9.06 3.41 -6.01
N LEU A 67 -9.05 4.67 -5.60
CA LEU A 67 -8.07 5.68 -6.02
C LEU A 67 -6.72 5.52 -5.31
N GLY A 68 -6.57 4.51 -4.47
CA GLY A 68 -5.34 4.15 -3.80
C GLY A 68 -4.97 2.68 -3.99
N ALA A 69 -3.77 2.31 -3.55
CA ALA A 69 -3.28 0.94 -3.60
C ALA A 69 -3.99 0.02 -2.58
N GLY A 70 -4.43 0.58 -1.45
CA GLY A 70 -5.21 -0.12 -0.44
C GLY A 70 -6.71 -0.11 -0.75
N VAL A 71 -7.44 -1.07 -0.19
CA VAL A 71 -8.90 -1.21 -0.31
C VAL A 71 -9.61 -1.28 1.05
N ASP A 72 -8.85 -1.17 2.13
CA ASP A 72 -9.34 -1.21 3.51
C ASP A 72 -10.44 -0.18 3.76
N HIS A 73 -10.30 1.03 3.22
CA HIS A 73 -11.30 2.09 3.31
C HIS A 73 -12.62 1.76 2.59
N ILE A 74 -12.62 0.82 1.64
CA ILE A 74 -13.83 0.31 0.98
C ILE A 74 -14.41 -0.85 1.78
N LEU A 75 -13.53 -1.78 2.18
CA LEU A 75 -13.93 -2.98 2.93
C LEU A 75 -14.44 -2.67 4.35
N SER A 76 -14.10 -1.50 4.90
CA SER A 76 -14.60 -1.05 6.20
C SER A 76 -16.04 -0.53 6.16
N ASP A 77 -16.64 -0.35 4.98
CA ASP A 77 -18.05 0.04 4.87
C ASP A 77 -18.95 -1.15 5.24
N PRO A 78 -19.70 -1.10 6.37
CA PRO A 78 -20.58 -2.18 6.79
C PRO A 78 -21.76 -2.39 5.83
N ASP A 79 -21.99 -1.43 4.97
CA ASP A 79 -23.06 -1.40 3.97
C ASP A 79 -22.52 -1.63 2.55
N LEU A 80 -21.32 -2.15 2.42
CA LEU A 80 -20.73 -2.48 1.12
C LEU A 80 -21.64 -3.47 0.36
N PRO A 81 -22.05 -3.17 -0.89
CA PRO A 81 -22.80 -4.12 -1.69
C PRO A 81 -22.01 -5.41 -1.92
N GLU A 82 -22.66 -6.55 -1.70
CA GLU A 82 -22.09 -7.86 -1.93
C GLU A 82 -21.83 -8.09 -3.44
N ASP A 83 -20.85 -8.93 -3.75
CA ASP A 83 -20.51 -9.40 -5.11
C ASP A 83 -20.06 -8.31 -6.11
N LEU A 84 -19.78 -7.10 -5.69
CA LEU A 84 -19.20 -6.08 -6.57
C LEU A 84 -17.68 -6.20 -6.66
N PRO A 85 -17.11 -6.23 -7.88
CA PRO A 85 -15.66 -6.20 -8.04
C PRO A 85 -15.07 -4.88 -7.53
N ILE A 86 -14.05 -4.99 -6.70
CA ILE A 86 -13.25 -3.86 -6.24
C ILE A 86 -11.92 -3.87 -7.01
N VAL A 87 -11.68 -2.81 -7.78
CA VAL A 87 -10.46 -2.63 -8.56
C VAL A 87 -9.57 -1.65 -7.81
N ARG A 88 -8.36 -2.07 -7.48
CA ARG A 88 -7.38 -1.22 -6.80
C ARG A 88 -6.41 -0.57 -7.77
N LEU A 89 -5.87 0.58 -7.39
CA LEU A 89 -4.79 1.20 -8.14
C LEU A 89 -3.50 0.36 -8.02
N VAL A 90 -2.91 0.05 -9.17
CA VAL A 90 -1.57 -0.53 -9.27
C VAL A 90 -0.71 0.43 -10.07
N ASP A 91 -0.02 1.32 -9.36
CA ASP A 91 0.82 2.36 -9.96
C ASP A 91 2.30 2.03 -9.78
N PRO A 92 3.06 1.87 -10.89
CA PRO A 92 4.50 1.67 -10.83
C PRO A 92 5.26 2.83 -10.17
N LYS A 93 4.78 4.08 -10.32
CA LYS A 93 5.41 5.25 -9.69
C LYS A 93 5.27 5.19 -8.17
N LEU A 94 4.08 4.89 -7.68
CA LEU A 94 3.84 4.70 -6.25
C LEU A 94 4.74 3.57 -5.70
N THR A 95 4.82 2.45 -6.42
CA THR A 95 5.72 1.35 -6.03
C THR A 95 7.16 1.82 -5.93
N HIS A 96 7.62 2.61 -6.90
CA HIS A 96 8.98 3.15 -6.92
C HIS A 96 9.25 4.11 -5.75
N GLU A 97 8.33 5.02 -5.46
CA GLU A 97 8.42 5.92 -4.31
C GLU A 97 8.47 5.14 -2.98
N MET A 98 7.67 4.09 -2.85
CA MET A 98 7.71 3.22 -1.67
C MET A 98 9.04 2.45 -1.54
N CYS A 99 9.66 2.08 -2.66
CA CYS A 99 11.00 1.49 -2.65
C CYS A 99 12.04 2.48 -2.10
N PHE A 100 12.02 3.75 -2.54
CA PHE A 100 12.91 4.78 -2.00
C PHE A 100 12.69 5.02 -0.52
N HIS A 101 11.41 5.11 -0.09
CA HIS A 101 11.08 5.29 1.31
C HIS A 101 11.62 4.14 2.17
N ALA A 102 11.37 2.89 1.75
CA ALA A 102 11.85 1.72 2.46
C ALA A 102 13.38 1.64 2.51
N LEU A 103 14.04 1.88 1.36
CA LEU A 103 15.50 1.88 1.27
C LEU A 103 16.11 2.96 2.18
N HIS A 104 15.54 4.19 2.21
CA HIS A 104 15.99 5.25 3.09
C HIS A 104 16.01 4.78 4.56
N TRP A 105 14.91 4.19 5.04
CA TRP A 105 14.82 3.77 6.43
C TRP A 105 15.70 2.55 6.73
N VAL A 106 15.81 1.59 5.81
CA VAL A 106 16.73 0.46 5.98
C VAL A 106 18.17 0.94 6.11
N LEU A 107 18.61 1.85 5.24
CA LEU A 107 19.96 2.43 5.31
C LEU A 107 20.15 3.25 6.58
N HIS A 108 19.13 3.99 7.03
CA HIS A 108 19.17 4.75 8.27
C HIS A 108 19.48 3.86 9.50
N PHE A 109 18.80 2.72 9.61
CA PHE A 109 19.03 1.75 10.67
C PHE A 109 20.31 0.94 10.46
N HIS A 110 20.60 0.54 9.23
CA HIS A 110 21.78 -0.25 8.89
C HIS A 110 23.09 0.49 9.21
N SER A 111 23.12 1.80 8.94
CA SER A 111 24.31 2.65 9.13
C SER A 111 24.35 3.36 10.48
N ASP A 112 23.50 3.00 11.43
CA ASP A 112 23.42 3.64 12.76
C ASP A 112 23.27 5.17 12.71
N HIS A 113 22.60 5.72 11.68
CA HIS A 113 22.49 7.18 11.49
C HIS A 113 21.89 7.89 12.69
N PHE A 114 20.88 7.32 13.34
CA PHE A 114 20.27 7.94 14.52
C PHE A 114 21.27 8.06 15.69
N LEU A 115 22.16 7.08 15.84
CA LEU A 115 23.20 7.11 16.86
C LEU A 115 24.24 8.20 16.54
N TYR A 116 24.67 8.27 15.27
CA TYR A 116 25.59 9.32 14.82
C TYR A 116 24.98 10.72 14.95
N MET A 117 23.69 10.90 14.64
CA MET A 117 22.99 12.17 14.86
C MET A 117 23.01 12.58 16.34
N LYS A 118 22.75 11.63 17.26
CA LYS A 118 22.84 11.90 18.71
C LYS A 118 24.25 12.25 19.13
N GLN A 119 25.27 11.52 18.68
CA GLN A 119 26.68 11.80 18.95
C GLN A 119 27.08 13.17 18.42
N GLN A 120 26.59 13.59 17.26
CA GLN A 120 26.83 14.92 16.68
C GLN A 120 26.28 16.02 17.61
N MET A 121 25.03 15.86 18.08
CA MET A 121 24.41 16.79 19.04
C MET A 121 25.25 16.88 20.34
N ASP A 122 25.73 15.74 20.82
CA ASP A 122 26.55 15.63 22.02
C ASP A 122 28.05 16.06 21.80
N LYS A 123 28.40 16.47 20.55
CA LYS A 123 29.78 16.79 20.12
C LYS A 123 30.78 15.65 20.43
N LYS A 124 30.33 14.41 20.31
CA LYS A 124 31.08 13.21 20.62
C LYS A 124 31.48 12.50 19.34
N TRP A 125 32.79 12.30 19.12
CA TRP A 125 33.30 11.49 18.02
C TRP A 125 33.56 10.06 18.52
N GLN A 126 32.73 9.11 18.05
CA GLN A 126 32.89 7.68 18.36
C GLN A 126 32.43 6.85 17.16
N GLN A 127 33.38 6.22 16.51
CA GLN A 127 33.11 5.33 15.39
C GLN A 127 32.40 4.04 15.88
N GLN A 128 31.38 3.60 15.14
CA GLN A 128 30.72 2.32 15.34
C GLN A 128 31.32 1.26 14.41
N GLY A 129 31.12 -0.02 14.73
CA GLY A 129 31.50 -1.12 13.85
C GLY A 129 30.69 -1.09 12.55
N SER A 130 31.29 -1.45 11.42
CA SER A 130 30.61 -1.59 10.14
C SER A 130 30.06 -2.99 10.00
N ILE A 131 28.78 -3.10 9.64
CA ILE A 131 28.13 -4.35 9.24
C ILE A 131 27.91 -4.27 7.72
N GLN A 132 28.18 -5.35 7.00
CA GLN A 132 27.96 -5.36 5.56
C GLN A 132 26.47 -5.67 5.25
N PRO A 133 25.92 -5.21 4.11
CA PRO A 133 24.52 -5.50 3.73
C PRO A 133 24.20 -7.00 3.72
N GLU A 134 25.13 -7.85 3.25
CA GLU A 134 24.98 -9.31 3.23
C GLU A 134 24.88 -9.95 4.62
N ASP A 135 25.27 -9.25 5.68
CA ASP A 135 25.13 -9.72 7.07
C ASP A 135 23.87 -9.20 7.76
N ARG A 136 23.07 -8.42 7.04
CA ARG A 136 21.79 -7.86 7.52
C ARG A 136 20.62 -8.50 6.79
N THR A 137 19.66 -8.98 7.54
CA THR A 137 18.43 -9.56 6.99
C THR A 137 17.27 -8.59 7.15
N VAL A 138 16.63 -8.23 6.03
CA VAL A 138 15.42 -7.41 6.02
C VAL A 138 14.22 -8.34 5.80
N GLY A 139 13.28 -8.33 6.73
CA GLY A 139 12.01 -9.05 6.62
C GLY A 139 10.90 -8.14 6.10
N ILE A 140 10.13 -8.62 5.14
CA ILE A 140 8.99 -7.88 4.56
C ILE A 140 7.71 -8.68 4.80
N MET A 141 6.78 -8.10 5.56
CA MET A 141 5.42 -8.60 5.72
C MET A 141 4.53 -8.03 4.61
N GLY A 142 4.01 -8.90 3.75
CA GLY A 142 3.19 -8.50 2.60
C GLY A 142 3.97 -8.36 1.30
N LEU A 143 4.18 -9.48 0.58
CA LEU A 143 4.85 -9.49 -0.73
C LEU A 143 3.84 -9.36 -1.90
N GLY A 144 3.03 -8.28 -1.88
CA GLY A 144 2.28 -7.80 -3.04
C GLY A 144 3.19 -7.00 -3.98
N ASN A 145 2.61 -6.19 -4.87
CA ASN A 145 3.39 -5.39 -5.83
C ASN A 145 4.41 -4.48 -5.14
N ILE A 146 4.00 -3.77 -4.09
CA ILE A 146 4.86 -2.86 -3.33
C ILE A 146 5.94 -3.65 -2.59
N GLY A 147 5.55 -4.66 -1.79
CA GLY A 147 6.51 -5.42 -0.99
C GLY A 147 7.54 -6.19 -1.84
N LYS A 148 7.10 -6.71 -3.00
CA LYS A 148 8.04 -7.34 -3.96
C LYS A 148 9.01 -6.32 -4.53
N GLY A 149 8.52 -5.14 -4.96
CA GLY A 149 9.39 -4.08 -5.47
C GLY A 149 10.42 -3.62 -4.44
N ILE A 150 10.01 -3.46 -3.17
CA ILE A 150 10.92 -3.15 -2.06
C ILE A 150 11.97 -4.27 -1.90
N GLY A 151 11.54 -5.53 -1.92
CA GLY A 151 12.45 -6.67 -1.78
C GLY A 151 13.49 -6.72 -2.88
N ASP A 152 13.09 -6.58 -4.15
CA ASP A 152 13.99 -6.54 -5.30
C ASP A 152 15.00 -5.37 -5.19
N SER A 153 14.52 -4.18 -4.74
CA SER A 153 15.38 -3.02 -4.52
C SER A 153 16.44 -3.25 -3.45
N LEU A 154 16.09 -3.91 -2.34
CA LEU A 154 17.01 -4.22 -1.24
C LEU A 154 18.01 -5.31 -1.62
N ILE A 155 17.61 -6.33 -2.36
CA ILE A 155 18.52 -7.37 -2.90
C ILE A 155 19.57 -6.73 -3.81
N ASN A 156 19.17 -5.78 -4.66
CA ASN A 156 20.09 -5.04 -5.52
C ASN A 156 21.14 -4.20 -4.73
N GLN A 157 20.87 -3.90 -3.45
CA GLN A 157 21.83 -3.26 -2.54
C GLN A 157 22.64 -4.27 -1.70
N GLY A 158 22.47 -5.57 -1.92
CA GLY A 158 23.21 -6.63 -1.24
C GLY A 158 22.58 -7.13 0.06
N PHE A 159 21.42 -6.67 0.46
CA PHE A 159 20.73 -7.17 1.65
C PHE A 159 20.15 -8.57 1.44
N LYS A 160 20.16 -9.38 2.49
CA LYS A 160 19.34 -10.59 2.55
C LYS A 160 17.88 -10.20 2.77
N VAL A 161 16.98 -10.72 1.95
CA VAL A 161 15.54 -10.42 2.07
C VAL A 161 14.74 -11.68 2.38
N LEU A 162 13.91 -11.59 3.40
CA LEU A 162 12.88 -12.58 3.74
C LEU A 162 11.51 -11.96 3.51
N GLY A 163 10.54 -12.79 3.13
CA GLY A 163 9.16 -12.37 3.00
C GLY A 163 8.21 -13.21 3.85
N TRP A 164 7.14 -12.58 4.30
CA TRP A 164 6.06 -13.30 4.98
C TRP A 164 4.68 -12.82 4.48
N GLY A 165 3.72 -13.72 4.50
CA GLY A 165 2.31 -13.44 4.24
C GLY A 165 1.38 -14.57 4.63
N ALA A 166 0.07 -14.33 4.63
CA ALA A 166 -0.91 -15.31 5.11
C ALA A 166 -0.97 -16.60 4.27
N ASN A 167 -0.78 -16.48 2.95
CA ASN A 167 -0.94 -17.59 2.01
C ASN A 167 0.39 -17.95 1.34
N GLU A 168 0.52 -19.21 0.95
CA GLU A 168 1.65 -19.68 0.15
C GLU A 168 1.76 -18.93 -1.16
N LYS A 169 2.98 -18.61 -1.55
CA LYS A 169 3.30 -17.99 -2.85
C LYS A 169 4.45 -18.72 -3.52
N SER A 170 4.32 -18.94 -4.81
CA SER A 170 5.38 -19.46 -5.67
C SER A 170 6.08 -18.33 -6.41
N SER A 171 7.38 -18.52 -6.72
CA SER A 171 8.12 -17.65 -7.66
C SER A 171 8.32 -16.20 -7.19
N LEU A 172 9.02 -16.02 -6.08
CA LEU A 172 9.41 -14.69 -5.56
C LEU A 172 10.87 -14.32 -5.82
N GLY A 173 11.52 -15.01 -6.79
CA GLY A 173 12.94 -14.79 -7.10
C GLY A 173 13.83 -15.22 -5.93
N ASP A 174 14.79 -14.36 -5.55
CA ASP A 174 15.75 -14.64 -4.49
C ASP A 174 15.20 -14.36 -3.07
N ILE A 175 13.91 -14.02 -2.94
CA ILE A 175 13.28 -13.80 -1.66
C ILE A 175 12.84 -15.14 -1.06
N LYS A 176 13.46 -15.53 0.05
CA LYS A 176 12.98 -16.67 0.84
C LYS A 176 11.66 -16.31 1.52
N TYR A 177 10.64 -17.10 1.25
CA TYR A 177 9.27 -16.79 1.70
C TYR A 177 8.79 -17.74 2.79
N PHE A 178 8.10 -17.17 3.76
CA PHE A 178 7.39 -17.81 4.86
C PHE A 178 5.90 -17.51 4.74
N PHE A 179 5.05 -18.40 5.19
CA PHE A 179 3.61 -18.18 5.12
C PHE A 179 2.87 -18.78 6.32
N GLY A 180 1.71 -18.22 6.58
CA GLY A 180 0.84 -18.63 7.68
C GLY A 180 1.41 -18.29 9.08
N ASP A 181 0.57 -18.45 10.09
CA ASP A 181 0.90 -18.08 11.48
C ASP A 181 2.00 -18.98 12.05
N GLU A 182 2.03 -20.25 11.63
CA GLU A 182 3.03 -21.23 12.11
C GLU A 182 4.46 -20.82 11.76
N GLN A 183 4.67 -20.15 10.63
CA GLN A 183 6.00 -19.73 10.19
C GLN A 183 6.35 -18.28 10.57
N LEU A 184 5.42 -17.52 11.14
CA LEU A 184 5.63 -16.12 11.52
C LEU A 184 6.79 -15.99 12.53
N GLY A 185 6.81 -16.83 13.55
CA GLY A 185 7.87 -16.82 14.57
C GLY A 185 9.25 -17.07 13.96
N ASP A 186 9.36 -18.05 13.07
CA ASP A 186 10.60 -18.38 12.36
C ASP A 186 11.08 -17.26 11.43
N PHE A 187 10.15 -16.56 10.81
CA PHE A 187 10.44 -15.37 10.00
C PHE A 187 10.99 -14.23 10.85
N LEU A 188 10.29 -13.91 11.96
CA LEU A 188 10.66 -12.79 12.85
C LEU A 188 12.02 -12.99 13.51
N VAL A 189 12.33 -14.20 14.02
CA VAL A 189 13.62 -14.51 14.64
C VAL A 189 14.81 -14.31 13.68
N LYS A 190 14.60 -14.49 12.38
CA LYS A 190 15.63 -14.31 11.34
C LYS A 190 15.72 -12.88 10.81
N THR A 191 14.81 -12.00 11.22
CA THR A 191 14.70 -10.63 10.71
C THR A 191 15.43 -9.64 11.61
N ASN A 192 16.32 -8.82 11.04
CA ASN A 192 17.00 -7.73 11.76
C ASN A 192 16.24 -6.40 11.62
N ILE A 193 15.68 -6.13 10.44
CA ILE A 193 14.89 -4.93 10.14
C ILE A 193 13.57 -5.42 9.53
N LEU A 194 12.45 -5.01 10.11
CA LEU A 194 11.13 -5.41 9.68
C LEU A 194 10.43 -4.28 8.92
N ILE A 195 9.91 -4.60 7.74
CA ILE A 195 9.04 -3.73 6.94
C ILE A 195 7.65 -4.36 6.90
N ASN A 196 6.63 -3.61 7.32
CA ASN A 196 5.24 -4.05 7.23
C ASN A 196 4.51 -3.26 6.12
N VAL A 197 4.06 -3.97 5.08
CA VAL A 197 3.24 -3.45 3.98
C VAL A 197 2.01 -4.34 3.73
N LEU A 198 1.55 -4.99 4.80
CA LEU A 198 0.29 -5.73 4.78
C LEU A 198 -0.90 -4.77 4.58
N PRO A 199 -1.96 -5.19 3.88
CA PRO A 199 -3.22 -4.46 3.91
C PRO A 199 -3.81 -4.51 5.32
N LEU A 200 -4.48 -3.45 5.74
CA LEU A 200 -5.21 -3.44 7.01
C LEU A 200 -6.53 -4.19 6.83
N THR A 201 -6.62 -5.38 7.42
CA THR A 201 -7.80 -6.24 7.41
C THR A 201 -8.04 -6.80 8.80
N GLU A 202 -9.17 -7.46 9.03
CA GLU A 202 -9.43 -8.13 10.30
C GLU A 202 -8.32 -9.15 10.63
N GLY A 203 -7.87 -9.92 9.64
CA GLY A 203 -6.82 -10.93 9.80
C GLY A 203 -5.39 -10.39 9.91
N THR A 204 -5.16 -9.09 9.68
CA THR A 204 -3.83 -8.45 9.81
C THR A 204 -3.77 -7.38 10.89
N THR A 205 -4.89 -7.11 11.55
CA THR A 205 -4.95 -6.18 12.68
C THR A 205 -4.30 -6.81 13.89
N ASN A 206 -3.33 -6.11 14.49
CA ASN A 206 -2.58 -6.56 15.69
C ASN A 206 -1.73 -7.84 15.50
N ILE A 207 -1.29 -8.13 14.28
CA ILE A 207 -0.38 -9.24 13.97
C ILE A 207 1.07 -8.94 14.42
#